data_cb36f1d9d5b2904578c6e76d03dd15d1
#
_entry.id   cb36f1d9d5b2904578c6e76d03dd15d1
#
_cell.length_a   1.000
_cell.length_b   1.000
_cell.length_c   1.000
_cell.angle_alpha   90.00
_cell.angle_beta   90.00
_cell.angle_gamma   90.00
#
_symmetry.space_group_name_H-M   'P 1'
#
loop_
_entity.id
_entity.type
_entity.pdbx_description
1 polymer ?
#
loop_
_entity_poly.entity_id
_entity_poly.type
_entity_poly.pdbx_seq_one_letter_code
_entity_poly.pdbx_strand_id
1 'polypeptide(L)'
;MAHPLSGADLGTLRSVCLAAGGGVSPGKAAAIWAASIARAPISALEHRLVTPRLPEHPTAPIFILGHWRSGTTHLYNVMSLGGFGYVPPVATGLPWDMFGIARALRPFLERQLPETRFIDNIPVTPTSPQEDEIAIANMSPLSFYHGIYFPQQFDRLIDRGLFFDGCSAAEIAAWEARFLLFLRRLEKDQGARLLIKNPTYTARPAQLKRLFPDAKFIHIHRNPFDVFLSMRNFYKKLLAELALQAVPAGLDIDATILRVYRRMMARFEEQTAGWQAPDFVELPYDLLDTQPMVALERIYDGLALDGFDRAAPAFRAYLDGVSSFAKNAFRGDQVAIDLVDRHWGPWIEKWQYQPPRAS
;
A
#
# COMPACT_ATOMS: atom_id res chain seq x y z
N MET A 1 19.48 -6.28 -6.12
CA MET A 1 18.20 -5.82 -6.69
C MET A 1 18.30 -4.32 -6.96
N ALA A 2 17.71 -3.81 -8.04
CA ALA A 2 17.64 -2.37 -8.29
C ALA A 2 16.73 -1.71 -7.24
N HIS A 3 17.07 -0.49 -6.82
CA HIS A 3 16.24 0.27 -5.87
C HIS A 3 14.87 0.60 -6.50
N PRO A 4 13.73 0.52 -5.76
CA PRO A 4 12.40 0.80 -6.33
C PRO A 4 12.30 2.13 -7.07
N LEU A 5 12.95 3.19 -6.56
CA LEU A 5 12.96 4.53 -7.17
C LEU A 5 13.62 4.56 -8.57
N SER A 6 14.30 3.49 -9.01
CA SER A 6 14.79 3.35 -10.39
C SER A 6 13.66 3.30 -11.44
N GLY A 7 12.42 3.08 -11.01
CA GLY A 7 11.21 3.14 -11.84
C GLY A 7 10.65 4.55 -12.06
N ALA A 8 11.18 5.56 -11.37
CA ALA A 8 10.66 6.92 -11.45
C ALA A 8 10.94 7.60 -12.80
N ASP A 9 10.06 8.52 -13.20
CA ASP A 9 10.36 9.48 -14.24
C ASP A 9 11.33 10.56 -13.75
N LEU A 10 11.99 11.25 -14.69
CA LEU A 10 13.03 12.25 -14.37
C LEU A 10 12.47 13.43 -13.56
N GLY A 11 11.22 13.83 -13.80
CA GLY A 11 10.57 14.92 -13.07
C GLY A 11 10.31 14.56 -11.61
N THR A 12 9.74 13.39 -11.38
CA THR A 12 9.51 12.84 -10.04
C THR A 12 10.84 12.66 -9.31
N LEU A 13 11.82 12.03 -9.96
CA LEU A 13 13.15 11.79 -9.36
C LEU A 13 13.83 13.10 -8.94
N ARG A 14 13.82 14.13 -9.81
CA ARG A 14 14.35 15.45 -9.48
C ARG A 14 13.65 16.07 -8.27
N SER A 15 12.32 16.06 -8.26
CA SER A 15 11.51 16.66 -7.20
C SER A 15 11.77 15.98 -5.85
N VAL A 16 11.85 14.65 -5.84
CA VAL A 16 12.12 13.85 -4.63
C VAL A 16 13.54 14.09 -4.12
N CYS A 17 14.55 14.11 -5.01
CA CYS A 17 15.94 14.39 -4.62
C CYS A 17 16.11 15.79 -4.04
N LEU A 18 15.43 16.81 -4.61
CA LEU A 18 15.43 18.17 -4.07
C LEU A 18 14.77 18.22 -2.66
N ALA A 19 13.65 17.53 -2.48
CA ALA A 19 12.96 17.45 -1.19
C ALA A 19 13.76 16.69 -0.13
N ALA A 20 14.58 15.72 -0.54
CA ALA A 20 15.39 14.88 0.35
C ALA A 20 16.57 15.64 0.99
N GLY A 21 17.02 16.70 0.37
CA GLY A 21 18.23 17.42 0.79
C GLY A 21 19.52 16.75 0.41
N GLY A 22 20.53 16.58 0.96
CA GLY A 22 21.78 15.88 0.62
C GLY A 22 21.88 14.50 1.26
N GLY A 23 23.09 13.94 1.30
CA GLY A 23 23.42 12.73 2.07
C GLY A 23 23.04 11.40 1.42
N VAL A 24 22.63 11.42 0.16
CA VAL A 24 22.38 10.20 -0.62
C VAL A 24 23.71 9.56 -1.04
N SER A 25 23.82 8.25 -0.91
CA SER A 25 24.99 7.51 -1.40
C SER A 25 25.22 7.78 -2.91
N PRO A 26 26.38 8.31 -3.32
CA PRO A 26 26.61 8.68 -4.72
C PRO A 26 26.44 7.53 -5.70
N GLY A 27 26.90 6.32 -5.35
CA GLY A 27 26.77 5.15 -6.21
C GLY A 27 25.30 4.70 -6.39
N LYS A 28 24.49 4.70 -5.31
CA LYS A 28 23.06 4.40 -5.39
C LYS A 28 22.33 5.48 -6.21
N ALA A 29 22.64 6.76 -5.98
CA ALA A 29 22.07 7.87 -6.74
C ALA A 29 22.38 7.75 -8.24
N ALA A 30 23.64 7.54 -8.59
CA ALA A 30 24.07 7.37 -9.97
C ALA A 30 23.35 6.22 -10.68
N ALA A 31 23.20 5.06 -10.02
CA ALA A 31 22.48 3.92 -10.58
C ALA A 31 21.00 4.21 -10.83
N ILE A 32 20.31 4.89 -9.90
CA ILE A 32 18.91 5.29 -10.04
C ILE A 32 18.74 6.28 -11.20
N TRP A 33 19.59 7.32 -11.26
CA TRP A 33 19.56 8.31 -12.35
C TRP A 33 19.84 7.66 -13.70
N ALA A 34 20.86 6.81 -13.80
CA ALA A 34 21.21 6.11 -15.03
C ALA A 34 20.03 5.25 -15.55
N ALA A 35 19.37 4.51 -14.65
CA ALA A 35 18.20 3.70 -15.01
C ALA A 35 17.03 4.58 -15.50
N SER A 36 16.74 5.68 -14.82
CA SER A 36 15.67 6.61 -15.22
C SER A 36 15.96 7.31 -16.54
N ILE A 37 17.21 7.77 -16.77
CA ILE A 37 17.65 8.40 -18.02
C ILE A 37 17.55 7.40 -19.18
N ALA A 38 18.03 6.18 -19.01
CA ALA A 38 18.00 5.15 -20.06
C ALA A 38 16.58 4.80 -20.49
N ARG A 39 15.60 4.81 -19.54
CA ARG A 39 14.20 4.51 -19.83
C ARG A 39 13.41 5.70 -20.37
N ALA A 40 13.82 6.93 -20.06
CA ALA A 40 13.05 8.14 -20.36
C ALA A 40 12.51 8.24 -21.80
N PRO A 41 13.29 7.96 -22.87
CA PRO A 41 12.76 8.02 -24.24
C PRO A 41 11.65 7.02 -24.49
N ILE A 42 11.78 5.80 -23.96
CA ILE A 42 10.82 4.72 -24.16
C ILE A 42 9.56 4.98 -23.32
N SER A 43 9.73 5.42 -22.07
CA SER A 43 8.60 5.82 -21.21
C SER A 43 7.82 6.98 -21.84
N ALA A 44 8.49 7.97 -22.42
CA ALA A 44 7.84 9.08 -23.13
C ALA A 44 7.08 8.62 -24.37
N LEU A 45 7.65 7.70 -25.14
CA LEU A 45 6.99 7.11 -26.32
C LEU A 45 5.75 6.30 -25.87
N GLU A 46 5.89 5.46 -24.87
CA GLU A 46 4.76 4.68 -24.33
C GLU A 46 3.65 5.60 -23.83
N HIS A 47 4.00 6.63 -23.06
CA HIS A 47 3.04 7.62 -22.56
C HIS A 47 2.28 8.27 -23.73
N ARG A 48 2.98 8.70 -24.77
CA ARG A 48 2.39 9.34 -25.96
C ARG A 48 1.48 8.41 -26.73
N LEU A 49 1.82 7.13 -26.84
CA LEU A 49 1.06 6.16 -27.62
C LEU A 49 -0.11 5.54 -26.85
N VAL A 50 0.05 5.29 -25.56
CA VAL A 50 -0.93 4.57 -24.74
C VAL A 50 -1.94 5.49 -24.08
N THR A 51 -1.50 6.63 -23.52
CA THR A 51 -2.37 7.52 -22.74
C THR A 51 -3.61 8.00 -23.50
N PRO A 52 -3.53 8.39 -24.79
CA PRO A 52 -4.72 8.79 -25.55
C PRO A 52 -5.74 7.66 -25.79
N ARG A 53 -5.33 6.41 -25.59
CA ARG A 53 -6.15 5.21 -25.76
C ARG A 53 -6.71 4.65 -24.46
N LEU A 54 -6.43 5.31 -23.34
CA LEU A 54 -7.00 4.95 -22.04
C LEU A 54 -8.41 5.53 -21.91
N PRO A 55 -9.30 4.88 -21.14
CA PRO A 55 -10.59 5.48 -20.81
C PRO A 55 -10.37 6.83 -20.09
N GLU A 56 -11.34 7.75 -20.20
CA GLU A 56 -11.24 9.06 -19.56
C GLU A 56 -11.14 8.91 -18.02
N HIS A 57 -12.00 8.05 -17.47
CA HIS A 57 -11.99 7.67 -16.07
C HIS A 57 -11.89 6.15 -15.93
N PRO A 58 -11.17 5.62 -14.94
CA PRO A 58 -11.20 4.19 -14.64
C PRO A 58 -12.56 3.82 -14.02
N THR A 59 -12.99 2.58 -14.19
CA THR A 59 -14.14 2.03 -13.48
C THR A 59 -13.92 2.17 -11.96
N ALA A 60 -14.98 2.54 -11.23
CA ALA A 60 -14.89 2.74 -9.78
C ALA A 60 -14.33 1.49 -9.08
N PRO A 61 -13.15 1.59 -8.42
CA PRO A 61 -12.48 0.44 -7.81
C PRO A 61 -13.19 -0.05 -6.55
N ILE A 62 -12.71 -1.20 -6.05
CA ILE A 62 -12.92 -1.63 -4.67
C ILE A 62 -11.62 -1.32 -3.92
N PHE A 63 -11.70 -0.57 -2.82
CA PHE A 63 -10.55 -0.23 -1.99
C PHE A 63 -10.54 -1.04 -0.70
N ILE A 64 -9.41 -1.69 -0.42
CA ILE A 64 -9.13 -2.29 0.89
C ILE A 64 -8.35 -1.27 1.71
N LEU A 65 -8.98 -0.76 2.76
CA LEU A 65 -8.45 0.16 3.75
C LEU A 65 -8.09 -0.59 5.04
N GLY A 66 -7.21 -0.02 5.80
CA GLY A 66 -6.73 -0.52 7.09
C GLY A 66 -5.28 -0.13 7.30
N HIS A 67 -4.88 0.03 8.54
CA HIS A 67 -3.48 0.34 8.87
C HIS A 67 -2.56 -0.80 8.40
N TRP A 68 -1.28 -0.50 8.15
CA TRP A 68 -0.30 -1.57 7.93
C TRP A 68 -0.37 -2.61 9.04
N ARG A 69 -0.17 -3.86 8.71
CA ARG A 69 -0.16 -5.00 9.64
C ARG A 69 -1.52 -5.39 10.22
N SER A 70 -2.61 -4.83 9.72
CA SER A 70 -3.98 -5.21 10.11
C SER A 70 -4.58 -6.38 9.28
N GLY A 71 -3.77 -7.05 8.44
CA GLY A 71 -4.27 -8.18 7.64
C GLY A 71 -4.73 -7.81 6.22
N THR A 72 -4.59 -6.55 5.81
CA THR A 72 -4.97 -6.06 4.47
C THR A 72 -4.36 -6.88 3.32
N THR A 73 -3.11 -7.36 3.46
CA THR A 73 -2.46 -8.18 2.43
C THR A 73 -3.09 -9.55 2.29
N HIS A 74 -3.46 -10.20 3.41
CA HIS A 74 -4.13 -11.49 3.37
C HIS A 74 -5.50 -11.39 2.69
N LEU A 75 -6.28 -10.38 3.08
CA LEU A 75 -7.55 -10.08 2.43
C LEU A 75 -7.39 -9.80 0.93
N TYR A 76 -6.38 -9.00 0.56
CA TYR A 76 -6.10 -8.67 -0.83
C TYR A 76 -5.76 -9.90 -1.68
N ASN A 77 -4.88 -10.76 -1.15
CA ASN A 77 -4.49 -11.98 -1.85
C ASN A 77 -5.67 -12.91 -2.11
N VAL A 78 -6.53 -13.13 -1.12
CA VAL A 78 -7.68 -14.00 -1.32
C VAL A 78 -8.72 -13.36 -2.24
N MET A 79 -9.08 -12.08 -2.04
CA MET A 79 -10.09 -11.40 -2.86
C MET A 79 -9.66 -11.23 -4.32
N SER A 80 -8.35 -11.09 -4.60
CA SER A 80 -7.86 -11.00 -5.99
C SER A 80 -8.21 -12.21 -6.85
N LEU A 81 -8.48 -13.36 -6.22
CA LEU A 81 -8.93 -14.58 -6.89
C LEU A 81 -10.41 -14.52 -7.33
N GLY A 82 -11.14 -13.51 -6.89
CA GLY A 82 -12.53 -13.24 -7.25
C GLY A 82 -12.75 -12.66 -8.64
N GLY A 83 -11.69 -12.57 -9.47
CA GLY A 83 -11.78 -12.05 -10.83
C GLY A 83 -11.61 -10.53 -10.93
N PHE A 84 -11.13 -9.89 -9.87
CA PHE A 84 -10.76 -8.49 -9.89
C PHE A 84 -9.36 -8.27 -10.46
N GLY A 85 -9.16 -7.15 -11.15
CA GLY A 85 -7.83 -6.68 -11.50
C GLY A 85 -7.09 -6.18 -10.26
N TYR A 86 -5.78 -6.33 -10.24
CA TYR A 86 -4.92 -5.94 -9.12
C TYR A 86 -3.59 -5.37 -9.61
N VAL A 87 -2.75 -4.90 -8.71
CA VAL A 87 -1.43 -4.35 -9.04
C VAL A 87 -0.40 -5.48 -9.08
N PRO A 88 0.10 -5.90 -10.25
CA PRO A 88 1.15 -6.91 -10.34
C PRO A 88 2.52 -6.31 -9.96
N PRO A 89 3.51 -7.15 -9.51
CA PRO A 89 4.82 -6.68 -9.08
C PRO A 89 5.56 -5.80 -10.10
N VAL A 90 5.48 -6.16 -11.38
CA VAL A 90 6.15 -5.39 -12.44
C VAL A 90 5.56 -3.99 -12.59
N ALA A 91 4.24 -3.82 -12.42
CA ALA A 91 3.59 -2.52 -12.48
C ALA A 91 4.00 -1.60 -11.30
N THR A 92 4.32 -2.15 -10.13
CA THR A 92 4.82 -1.35 -9.01
C THR A 92 6.20 -0.76 -9.31
N GLY A 93 7.07 -1.56 -9.92
CA GLY A 93 8.45 -1.15 -10.21
C GLY A 93 8.57 -0.27 -11.46
N LEU A 94 7.73 -0.49 -12.46
CA LEU A 94 7.81 0.19 -13.79
C LEU A 94 6.44 0.74 -14.21
N PRO A 95 5.82 1.67 -13.45
CA PRO A 95 4.47 2.16 -13.74
C PRO A 95 4.38 2.96 -15.05
N TRP A 96 5.48 3.51 -15.53
CA TRP A 96 5.57 4.27 -16.77
C TRP A 96 5.74 3.40 -18.02
N ASP A 97 6.20 2.14 -17.85
CA ASP A 97 6.68 1.27 -18.94
C ASP A 97 5.89 -0.05 -19.03
N MET A 98 4.64 -0.08 -18.53
CA MET A 98 3.83 -1.29 -18.36
C MET A 98 3.57 -2.05 -19.65
N PHE A 99 3.39 -1.36 -20.78
CA PHE A 99 2.99 -1.93 -22.07
C PHE A 99 4.18 -2.14 -23.02
N GLY A 100 5.28 -1.44 -22.82
CA GLY A 100 6.49 -1.51 -23.62
C GLY A 100 7.56 -2.41 -23.01
N ILE A 101 8.53 -1.80 -22.33
CA ILE A 101 9.69 -2.50 -21.75
C ILE A 101 9.26 -3.57 -20.76
N ALA A 102 8.36 -3.24 -19.83
CA ALA A 102 7.97 -4.19 -18.80
C ALA A 102 7.34 -5.45 -19.42
N ARG A 103 6.52 -5.28 -20.45
CA ARG A 103 5.91 -6.41 -21.18
C ARG A 103 6.95 -7.21 -21.97
N ALA A 104 7.85 -6.53 -22.68
CA ALA A 104 8.90 -7.18 -23.47
C ALA A 104 9.91 -7.95 -22.61
N LEU A 105 10.27 -7.39 -21.45
CA LEU A 105 11.24 -7.99 -20.53
C LEU A 105 10.58 -8.77 -19.39
N ARG A 106 9.27 -8.98 -19.43
CA ARG A 106 8.50 -9.61 -18.36
C ARG A 106 9.13 -10.92 -17.85
N PRO A 107 9.52 -11.90 -18.67
CA PRO A 107 10.12 -13.14 -18.17
C PRO A 107 11.45 -12.92 -17.45
N PHE A 108 12.22 -11.90 -17.83
CA PHE A 108 13.46 -11.52 -17.17
C PHE A 108 13.19 -10.81 -15.84
N LEU A 109 12.26 -9.85 -15.84
CA LEU A 109 11.88 -9.09 -14.64
C LEU A 109 11.27 -9.99 -13.56
N GLU A 110 10.45 -10.95 -13.96
CA GLU A 110 9.84 -11.93 -13.06
C GLU A 110 10.89 -12.83 -12.37
N ARG A 111 11.98 -13.16 -13.05
CA ARG A 111 13.11 -13.90 -12.46
C ARG A 111 13.91 -13.07 -11.43
N GLN A 112 13.78 -11.75 -11.47
CA GLN A 112 14.44 -10.85 -10.52
C GLN A 112 13.58 -10.57 -9.28
N LEU A 113 12.34 -11.06 -9.23
CA LEU A 113 11.50 -10.93 -8.05
C LEU A 113 12.12 -11.70 -6.89
N PRO A 114 12.06 -11.17 -5.65
CA PRO A 114 12.48 -11.92 -4.49
C PRO A 114 11.56 -13.12 -4.28
N GLU A 115 12.06 -14.21 -3.78
CA GLU A 115 11.27 -15.41 -3.44
C GLU A 115 10.18 -15.10 -2.41
N THR A 116 10.50 -14.22 -1.48
CA THR A 116 9.58 -13.80 -0.41
C THR A 116 9.66 -12.29 -0.19
N ARG A 117 8.59 -11.73 0.36
CA ARG A 117 8.61 -10.35 0.84
C ARG A 117 9.55 -10.23 2.04
N PHE A 118 10.46 -9.26 2.00
CA PHE A 118 11.41 -9.02 3.10
C PHE A 118 10.74 -8.61 4.43
N ILE A 119 9.47 -8.20 4.41
CA ILE A 119 8.74 -7.76 5.61
C ILE A 119 8.18 -8.94 6.42
N ASP A 120 7.62 -9.95 5.75
CA ASP A 120 6.80 -10.99 6.39
C ASP A 120 6.96 -12.40 5.80
N ASN A 121 7.96 -12.62 4.97
CA ASN A 121 8.28 -13.90 4.32
C ASN A 121 7.13 -14.50 3.48
N ILE A 122 6.11 -13.71 3.11
CA ILE A 122 5.07 -14.15 2.20
C ILE A 122 5.70 -14.38 0.81
N PRO A 123 5.45 -15.53 0.16
CA PRO A 123 5.98 -15.79 -1.18
C PRO A 123 5.56 -14.72 -2.18
N VAL A 124 6.49 -14.29 -3.03
CA VAL A 124 6.21 -13.36 -4.13
C VAL A 124 6.26 -14.13 -5.44
N THR A 125 5.15 -14.13 -6.14
CA THR A 125 5.05 -14.66 -7.50
C THR A 125 4.81 -13.51 -8.48
N PRO A 126 5.01 -13.71 -9.79
CA PRO A 126 4.69 -12.69 -10.79
C PRO A 126 3.24 -12.21 -10.76
N THR A 127 2.34 -13.01 -10.20
CA THR A 127 0.92 -12.74 -10.08
C THR A 127 0.48 -12.34 -8.67
N SER A 128 1.41 -12.16 -7.73
CA SER A 128 1.08 -11.73 -6.36
C SER A 128 0.58 -10.29 -6.34
N PRO A 129 -0.60 -10.00 -5.78
CA PRO A 129 -1.09 -8.63 -5.63
C PRO A 129 -0.17 -7.77 -4.77
N GLN A 130 0.13 -6.56 -5.21
CA GLN A 130 1.01 -5.62 -4.53
C GLN A 130 0.28 -4.31 -4.18
N GLU A 131 0.82 -3.57 -3.21
CA GLU A 131 0.42 -2.19 -2.97
C GLU A 131 0.84 -1.31 -4.15
N ASP A 132 0.01 -0.34 -4.50
CA ASP A 132 0.35 0.62 -5.54
C ASP A 132 1.28 1.74 -5.05
N GLU A 133 1.57 1.83 -3.75
CA GLU A 133 2.35 2.90 -3.16
C GLU A 133 3.78 3.03 -3.74
N ILE A 134 4.41 1.91 -4.12
CA ILE A 134 5.72 1.95 -4.80
C ILE A 134 5.58 2.55 -6.21
N ALA A 135 4.51 2.22 -6.93
CA ALA A 135 4.21 2.84 -8.22
C ALA A 135 3.97 4.34 -8.07
N ILE A 136 3.20 4.73 -7.06
CA ILE A 136 2.95 6.14 -6.74
C ILE A 136 4.26 6.86 -6.38
N ALA A 137 5.17 6.24 -5.63
CA ALA A 137 6.49 6.80 -5.33
C ALA A 137 7.33 7.06 -6.60
N ASN A 138 7.11 6.28 -7.65
CA ASN A 138 7.77 6.45 -8.96
C ASN A 138 7.07 7.46 -9.87
N MET A 139 5.84 7.86 -9.54
CA MET A 139 5.02 8.76 -10.37
C MET A 139 4.76 10.13 -9.75
N SER A 140 4.96 10.27 -8.45
CA SER A 140 4.64 11.49 -7.69
C SER A 140 5.65 11.72 -6.56
N PRO A 141 6.00 12.98 -6.24
CA PRO A 141 6.80 13.29 -5.07
C PRO A 141 6.06 13.14 -3.73
N LEU A 142 4.76 12.84 -3.76
CA LEU A 142 3.93 12.62 -2.58
C LEU A 142 3.67 11.13 -2.38
N SER A 143 4.55 10.47 -1.63
CA SER A 143 4.43 9.06 -1.26
C SER A 143 5.05 8.79 0.11
N PHE A 144 4.43 7.88 0.85
CA PHE A 144 4.95 7.34 2.11
C PHE A 144 6.38 6.81 1.97
N TYR A 145 6.68 6.12 0.86
CA TYR A 145 8.01 5.52 0.66
C TYR A 145 9.14 6.53 0.59
N HIS A 146 8.86 7.80 0.26
CA HIS A 146 9.92 8.80 0.25
C HIS A 146 10.48 9.08 1.65
N GLY A 147 9.68 8.97 2.71
CA GLY A 147 10.19 9.02 4.08
C GLY A 147 11.12 7.84 4.39
N ILE A 148 10.84 6.67 3.87
CA ILE A 148 11.70 5.49 4.02
C ILE A 148 13.00 5.64 3.22
N TYR A 149 12.92 6.11 1.98
CA TYR A 149 14.09 6.30 1.11
C TYR A 149 15.03 7.39 1.62
N PHE A 150 14.48 8.43 2.25
CA PHE A 150 15.21 9.60 2.71
C PHE A 150 14.97 9.87 4.21
N PRO A 151 15.49 9.01 5.09
CA PRO A 151 15.19 9.05 6.52
C PRO A 151 15.70 10.30 7.26
N GLN A 152 16.59 11.11 6.64
CA GLN A 152 16.96 12.42 7.21
C GLN A 152 15.81 13.43 7.17
N GLN A 153 14.77 13.18 6.38
CA GLN A 153 13.54 13.97 6.29
C GLN A 153 12.31 13.13 6.65
N PHE A 154 12.49 12.11 7.48
CA PHE A 154 11.54 11.02 7.71
C PHE A 154 10.13 11.52 8.01
N ASP A 155 9.93 12.19 9.15
CA ASP A 155 8.58 12.62 9.56
C ASP A 155 7.94 13.57 8.55
N ARG A 156 8.70 14.53 8.03
CA ARG A 156 8.20 15.48 7.03
C ARG A 156 7.70 14.78 5.76
N LEU A 157 8.47 13.83 5.23
CA LEU A 157 8.10 13.11 4.01
C LEU A 157 6.98 12.10 4.26
N ILE A 158 6.96 11.46 5.42
CA ILE A 158 5.84 10.61 5.87
C ILE A 158 4.55 11.43 5.91
N ASP A 159 4.54 12.59 6.59
CA ASP A 159 3.36 13.41 6.74
C ASP A 159 2.87 13.99 5.40
N ARG A 160 3.78 14.41 4.52
CA ARG A 160 3.43 14.82 3.16
C ARG A 160 2.84 13.67 2.33
N GLY A 161 3.42 12.47 2.43
CA GLY A 161 2.96 11.29 1.68
C GLY A 161 1.64 10.72 2.17
N LEU A 162 1.37 10.79 3.48
CA LEU A 162 0.15 10.24 4.09
C LEU A 162 -0.98 11.25 4.16
N PHE A 163 -0.67 12.45 4.65
CA PHE A 163 -1.68 13.41 5.06
C PHE A 163 -1.75 14.66 4.18
N PHE A 164 -0.83 14.77 3.22
CA PHE A 164 -0.62 15.95 2.37
C PHE A 164 -0.30 17.23 3.16
N ASP A 165 0.36 17.08 4.31
CA ASP A 165 0.75 18.22 5.14
C ASP A 165 1.72 19.14 4.42
N GLY A 166 1.41 20.43 4.46
CA GLY A 166 2.22 21.44 3.79
C GLY A 166 2.26 21.28 2.25
N CYS A 167 1.34 20.49 1.67
CA CYS A 167 1.20 20.40 0.22
C CYS A 167 0.24 21.48 -0.29
N SER A 168 0.59 22.09 -1.42
CA SER A 168 -0.30 22.99 -2.15
C SER A 168 -1.43 22.21 -2.86
N ALA A 169 -2.51 22.89 -3.17
CA ALA A 169 -3.60 22.31 -3.97
C ALA A 169 -3.11 21.79 -5.33
N ALA A 170 -2.12 22.44 -5.93
CA ALA A 170 -1.53 22.02 -7.20
C ALA A 170 -0.72 20.72 -7.07
N GLU A 171 0.00 20.51 -5.95
CA GLU A 171 0.72 19.25 -5.69
C GLU A 171 -0.27 18.11 -5.47
N ILE A 172 -1.36 18.35 -4.75
CA ILE A 172 -2.41 17.34 -4.52
C ILE A 172 -3.10 17.00 -5.84
N ALA A 173 -3.48 17.97 -6.65
CA ALA A 173 -4.07 17.74 -7.96
C ALA A 173 -3.14 16.97 -8.91
N ALA A 174 -1.83 17.26 -8.87
CA ALA A 174 -0.84 16.51 -9.63
C ALA A 174 -0.73 15.05 -9.15
N TRP A 175 -0.79 14.80 -7.84
CA TRP A 175 -0.86 13.46 -7.28
C TRP A 175 -2.12 12.71 -7.76
N GLU A 176 -3.29 13.36 -7.70
CA GLU A 176 -4.55 12.77 -8.18
C GLU A 176 -4.49 12.40 -9.66
N ALA A 177 -3.96 13.28 -10.50
CA ALA A 177 -3.79 13.01 -11.92
C ALA A 177 -2.88 11.79 -12.18
N ARG A 178 -1.79 11.63 -11.41
CA ARG A 178 -0.88 10.48 -11.51
C ARG A 178 -1.54 9.19 -11.01
N PHE A 179 -2.27 9.27 -9.91
CA PHE A 179 -3.04 8.16 -9.37
C PHE A 179 -4.10 7.67 -10.38
N LEU A 180 -4.91 8.57 -10.92
CA LEU A 180 -5.90 8.23 -11.95
C LEU A 180 -5.25 7.65 -13.20
N LEU A 181 -4.13 8.21 -13.66
CA LEU A 181 -3.38 7.68 -14.80
C LEU A 181 -2.92 6.23 -14.53
N PHE A 182 -2.40 5.96 -13.33
CA PHE A 182 -1.95 4.62 -12.96
C PHE A 182 -3.11 3.61 -12.96
N LEU A 183 -4.25 3.96 -12.35
CA LEU A 183 -5.42 3.08 -12.33
C LEU A 183 -5.98 2.82 -13.75
N ARG A 184 -6.02 3.84 -14.60
CA ARG A 184 -6.44 3.68 -16.01
C ARG A 184 -5.53 2.73 -16.77
N ARG A 185 -4.22 2.78 -16.51
CA ARG A 185 -3.23 1.87 -17.11
C ARG A 185 -3.41 0.45 -16.59
N LEU A 186 -3.62 0.29 -15.28
CA LEU A 186 -3.90 -1.02 -14.67
C LEU A 186 -5.18 -1.63 -15.22
N GLU A 187 -6.28 -0.89 -15.27
CA GLU A 187 -7.55 -1.38 -15.80
C GLU A 187 -7.40 -1.86 -17.26
N LYS A 188 -6.67 -1.09 -18.09
CA LYS A 188 -6.36 -1.50 -19.46
C LYS A 188 -5.53 -2.79 -19.52
N ASP A 189 -4.58 -2.96 -18.61
CA ASP A 189 -3.72 -4.16 -18.55
C ASP A 189 -4.48 -5.38 -18.05
N GLN A 190 -5.31 -5.21 -17.01
CA GLN A 190 -6.01 -6.29 -16.32
C GLN A 190 -7.36 -6.64 -16.97
N GLY A 191 -8.01 -5.70 -17.66
CA GLY A 191 -9.31 -5.92 -18.29
C GLY A 191 -10.47 -6.19 -17.33
N ALA A 192 -10.35 -5.80 -16.06
CA ALA A 192 -11.32 -6.06 -15.00
C ALA A 192 -11.42 -4.89 -14.02
N ARG A 193 -12.53 -4.82 -13.27
CA ARG A 193 -12.70 -3.88 -12.16
C ARG A 193 -11.56 -4.05 -11.15
N LEU A 194 -10.94 -2.96 -10.77
CA LEU A 194 -9.76 -3.01 -9.90
C LEU A 194 -10.14 -3.21 -8.44
N LEU A 195 -9.40 -4.09 -7.78
CA LEU A 195 -9.30 -4.20 -6.33
C LEU A 195 -7.96 -3.58 -5.94
N ILE A 196 -7.97 -2.53 -5.14
CA ILE A 196 -6.76 -1.77 -4.76
C ILE A 196 -6.58 -1.83 -3.24
N LYS A 197 -5.39 -2.20 -2.81
CA LYS A 197 -5.03 -2.23 -1.41
C LYS A 197 -3.82 -1.35 -1.16
N ASN A 198 -4.02 -0.32 -0.34
CA ASN A 198 -2.93 0.52 0.11
C ASN A 198 -3.27 1.13 1.49
N PRO A 199 -2.50 0.80 2.53
CA PRO A 199 -2.74 1.35 3.87
C PRO A 199 -2.72 2.88 3.93
N THR A 200 -1.96 3.55 3.05
CA THR A 200 -1.89 5.02 3.00
C THR A 200 -3.25 5.67 2.72
N TYR A 201 -4.13 4.96 2.01
CA TYR A 201 -5.47 5.45 1.65
C TYR A 201 -6.41 5.52 2.85
N THR A 202 -6.12 4.81 3.91
CA THR A 202 -6.85 4.91 5.19
C THR A 202 -6.76 6.32 5.80
N ALA A 203 -5.71 7.09 5.45
CA ALA A 203 -5.57 8.47 5.89
C ALA A 203 -6.43 9.48 5.09
N ARG A 204 -7.05 9.06 3.97
CA ARG A 204 -7.74 9.97 3.04
C ARG A 204 -8.91 9.33 2.28
N PRO A 205 -9.82 8.60 2.95
CA PRO A 205 -10.92 7.90 2.28
C PRO A 205 -11.90 8.86 1.58
N ALA A 206 -12.16 10.04 2.15
CA ALA A 206 -13.01 11.05 1.52
C ALA A 206 -12.47 11.52 0.16
N GLN A 207 -11.14 11.61 -0.01
CA GLN A 207 -10.54 11.94 -1.30
C GLN A 207 -10.80 10.84 -2.33
N LEU A 208 -10.70 9.57 -1.95
CA LEU A 208 -11.02 8.46 -2.84
C LEU A 208 -12.50 8.46 -3.22
N LYS A 209 -13.40 8.69 -2.26
CA LYS A 209 -14.84 8.76 -2.52
C LYS A 209 -15.20 9.94 -3.44
N ARG A 210 -14.49 11.07 -3.33
CA ARG A 210 -14.65 12.22 -4.24
C ARG A 210 -14.18 11.89 -5.66
N LEU A 211 -13.05 11.18 -5.80
CA LEU A 211 -12.52 10.75 -7.11
C LEU A 211 -13.37 9.64 -7.75
N PHE A 212 -13.97 8.79 -6.94
CA PHE A 212 -14.77 7.64 -7.34
C PHE A 212 -16.04 7.56 -6.50
N PRO A 213 -17.10 8.31 -6.86
CA PRO A 213 -18.36 8.31 -6.08
C PRO A 213 -18.98 6.92 -5.91
N ASP A 214 -18.80 6.02 -6.90
CA ASP A 214 -19.34 4.66 -6.92
C ASP A 214 -18.34 3.59 -6.43
N ALA A 215 -17.21 4.01 -5.85
CA ALA A 215 -16.25 3.06 -5.28
C ALA A 215 -16.81 2.35 -4.06
N LYS A 216 -16.38 1.10 -3.88
CA LYS A 216 -16.67 0.30 -2.69
C LYS A 216 -15.46 0.27 -1.77
N PHE A 217 -15.70 0.21 -0.47
CA PHE A 217 -14.65 0.29 0.53
C PHE A 217 -14.77 -0.84 1.55
N ILE A 218 -13.67 -1.49 1.82
CA ILE A 218 -13.55 -2.51 2.85
C ILE A 218 -12.55 -1.99 3.86
N HIS A 219 -12.94 -1.85 5.11
CA HIS A 219 -12.00 -1.55 6.20
C HIS A 219 -11.75 -2.81 7.03
N ILE A 220 -10.48 -3.13 7.20
CA ILE A 220 -10.06 -4.22 8.09
C ILE A 220 -9.19 -3.67 9.22
N HIS A 221 -9.58 -3.96 10.45
CA HIS A 221 -8.84 -3.57 11.65
C HIS A 221 -8.35 -4.80 12.41
N ARG A 222 -7.31 -4.62 13.19
CA ARG A 222 -6.67 -5.67 14.00
C ARG A 222 -6.31 -5.14 15.36
N ASN A 223 -6.09 -6.05 16.31
CA ASN A 223 -5.65 -5.71 17.67
C ASN A 223 -4.48 -4.70 17.62
N PRO A 224 -4.67 -3.46 18.17
CA PRO A 224 -3.69 -2.38 18.10
C PRO A 224 -2.33 -2.77 18.71
N PHE A 225 -2.30 -3.60 19.72
CA PHE A 225 -1.05 -4.08 20.33
C PHE A 225 -0.21 -4.91 19.34
N ASP A 226 -0.83 -5.81 18.61
CA ASP A 226 -0.16 -6.60 17.56
C ASP A 226 0.33 -5.71 16.42
N VAL A 227 -0.49 -4.72 16.04
CA VAL A 227 -0.15 -3.76 15.01
C VAL A 227 1.10 -2.99 15.40
N PHE A 228 1.18 -2.45 16.63
CA PHE A 228 2.31 -1.68 17.09
C PHE A 228 3.63 -2.49 17.07
N LEU A 229 3.62 -3.66 17.66
CA LEU A 229 4.80 -4.54 17.70
C LEU A 229 5.26 -4.96 16.29
N SER A 230 4.30 -5.25 15.43
CA SER A 230 4.58 -5.60 14.04
C SER A 230 5.14 -4.42 13.25
N MET A 231 4.71 -3.18 13.55
CA MET A 231 5.19 -1.96 12.89
C MET A 231 6.64 -1.61 13.26
N ARG A 232 7.09 -1.90 14.47
CA ARG A 232 8.52 -1.79 14.83
C ARG A 232 9.40 -2.61 13.88
N ASN A 233 9.03 -3.87 13.66
CA ASN A 233 9.75 -4.74 12.73
C ASN A 233 9.63 -4.28 11.27
N PHE A 234 8.46 -3.78 10.88
CA PHE A 234 8.20 -3.24 9.55
C PHE A 234 9.13 -2.08 9.22
N TYR A 235 9.20 -1.04 10.06
CA TYR A 235 10.08 0.09 9.82
C TYR A 235 11.56 -0.29 9.86
N LYS A 236 11.96 -1.14 10.81
CA LYS A 236 13.34 -1.64 10.90
C LYS A 236 13.79 -2.29 9.58
N LYS A 237 12.96 -3.17 9.02
CA LYS A 237 13.27 -3.86 7.76
C LYS A 237 13.23 -2.91 6.57
N LEU A 238 12.23 -2.04 6.46
CA LEU A 238 12.12 -1.10 5.35
C LEU A 238 13.31 -0.13 5.30
N LEU A 239 13.69 0.43 6.44
CA LEU A 239 14.83 1.35 6.52
C LEU A 239 16.14 0.64 6.18
N ALA A 240 16.34 -0.58 6.66
CA ALA A 240 17.56 -1.36 6.35
C ALA A 240 17.69 -1.65 4.84
N GLU A 241 16.60 -1.98 4.17
CA GLU A 241 16.61 -2.39 2.76
C GLU A 241 16.54 -1.22 1.78
N LEU A 242 15.77 -0.18 2.11
CA LEU A 242 15.36 0.84 1.14
C LEU A 242 15.95 2.23 1.41
N ALA A 243 16.62 2.48 2.52
CA ALA A 243 17.19 3.79 2.78
C ALA A 243 18.34 4.13 1.81
N LEU A 244 18.25 5.31 1.22
CA LEU A 244 19.29 5.89 0.36
C LEU A 244 20.25 6.81 1.15
N GLN A 245 19.88 7.16 2.36
CA GLN A 245 20.64 7.99 3.29
C GLN A 245 20.90 7.19 4.59
N ALA A 246 21.89 7.63 5.37
CA ALA A 246 22.06 7.11 6.72
C ALA A 246 20.84 7.43 7.58
N VAL A 247 20.36 6.42 8.31
CA VAL A 247 19.25 6.58 9.26
C VAL A 247 19.75 7.39 10.44
N PRO A 248 19.09 8.51 10.83
CA PRO A 248 19.50 9.30 11.98
C PRO A 248 19.48 8.48 13.28
N ALA A 249 20.53 8.59 14.09
CA ALA A 249 20.62 7.85 15.36
C ALA A 249 19.51 8.22 16.36
N GLY A 250 18.96 9.44 16.25
CA GLY A 250 17.86 9.91 17.10
C GLY A 250 16.46 9.71 16.51
N LEU A 251 16.29 8.92 15.44
CA LEU A 251 15.00 8.68 14.86
C LEU A 251 14.13 7.82 15.79
N ASP A 252 13.09 8.41 16.35
CA ASP A 252 12.14 7.73 17.23
C ASP A 252 11.01 7.08 16.41
N ILE A 253 11.22 5.80 16.07
CA ILE A 253 10.25 5.02 15.31
C ILE A 253 8.96 4.78 16.11
N ASP A 254 9.04 4.59 17.40
CA ASP A 254 7.86 4.35 18.26
C ASP A 254 6.96 5.57 18.30
N ALA A 255 7.53 6.76 18.50
CA ALA A 255 6.77 7.99 18.45
C ALA A 255 6.09 8.19 17.09
N THR A 256 6.79 7.88 15.99
CA THR A 256 6.19 7.95 14.65
C THR A 256 5.05 6.95 14.48
N ILE A 257 5.22 5.69 14.90
CA ILE A 257 4.15 4.66 14.82
C ILE A 257 2.92 5.13 15.59
N LEU A 258 3.10 5.59 16.84
CA LEU A 258 2.01 6.03 17.70
C LEU A 258 1.27 7.23 17.11
N ARG A 259 2.01 8.22 16.60
CA ARG A 259 1.49 9.44 16.00
C ARG A 259 0.73 9.16 14.69
N VAL A 260 1.34 8.39 13.79
CA VAL A 260 0.76 8.10 12.47
C VAL A 260 -0.52 7.30 12.62
N TYR A 261 -0.53 6.24 13.43
CA TYR A 261 -1.73 5.44 13.65
C TYR A 261 -2.88 6.30 14.20
N ARG A 262 -2.62 7.01 15.32
CA ARG A 262 -3.64 7.86 15.93
C ARG A 262 -4.24 8.85 14.94
N ARG A 263 -3.39 9.51 14.18
CA ARG A 263 -3.82 10.52 13.22
C ARG A 263 -4.57 9.91 12.02
N MET A 264 -4.09 8.78 11.52
CA MET A 264 -4.70 8.05 10.42
C MET A 264 -6.11 7.57 10.80
N MET A 265 -6.24 6.93 11.96
CA MET A 265 -7.50 6.38 12.41
C MET A 265 -8.52 7.46 12.78
N ALA A 266 -8.09 8.56 13.40
CA ALA A 266 -8.96 9.70 13.67
C ALA A 266 -9.53 10.30 12.37
N ARG A 267 -8.68 10.53 11.36
CA ARG A 267 -9.13 11.00 10.03
C ARG A 267 -10.03 9.98 9.33
N PHE A 268 -9.70 8.72 9.44
CA PHE A 268 -10.53 7.65 8.87
C PHE A 268 -11.94 7.71 9.45
N GLU A 269 -12.09 7.73 10.76
CA GLU A 269 -13.40 7.80 11.43
C GLU A 269 -14.18 9.07 11.07
N GLU A 270 -13.51 10.22 11.09
CA GLU A 270 -14.12 11.49 10.70
C GLU A 270 -14.66 11.45 9.26
N GLN A 271 -13.85 10.94 8.32
CA GLN A 271 -14.14 10.97 6.90
C GLN A 271 -15.08 9.85 6.44
N THR A 272 -15.21 8.79 7.21
CA THR A 272 -16.13 7.67 6.92
C THR A 272 -17.39 7.70 7.78
N ALA A 273 -17.58 8.74 8.58
CA ALA A 273 -18.78 8.88 9.39
C ALA A 273 -20.06 8.79 8.53
N GLY A 274 -20.93 7.85 8.87
CA GLY A 274 -22.16 7.60 8.10
C GLY A 274 -21.98 6.71 6.85
N TRP A 275 -20.79 6.24 6.53
CA TRP A 275 -20.62 5.25 5.46
C TRP A 275 -21.20 3.89 5.88
N GLN A 276 -21.92 3.27 4.97
CA GLN A 276 -22.61 1.99 5.21
C GLN A 276 -22.76 1.19 3.91
N ALA A 277 -23.27 -0.01 4.02
CA ALA A 277 -23.65 -0.82 2.87
C ALA A 277 -24.62 -0.03 1.95
N PRO A 278 -24.52 -0.21 0.64
CA PRO A 278 -23.66 -1.15 -0.07
C PRO A 278 -22.28 -0.58 -0.46
N ASP A 279 -21.82 0.53 0.10
CA ASP A 279 -20.57 1.18 -0.30
C ASP A 279 -19.42 0.91 0.67
N PHE A 280 -19.74 0.50 1.90
CA PHE A 280 -18.75 0.32 2.96
C PHE A 280 -19.03 -0.89 3.83
N VAL A 281 -17.99 -1.69 4.10
CA VAL A 281 -18.00 -2.80 5.05
C VAL A 281 -16.77 -2.70 5.96
N GLU A 282 -16.98 -2.83 7.27
CA GLU A 282 -15.91 -2.95 8.27
C GLU A 282 -15.91 -4.36 8.88
N LEU A 283 -14.69 -4.93 9.06
CA LEU A 283 -14.55 -6.25 9.68
C LEU A 283 -13.24 -6.34 10.50
N PRO A 284 -13.25 -7.09 11.61
CA PRO A 284 -12.04 -7.41 12.36
C PRO A 284 -11.21 -8.45 11.60
N TYR A 285 -9.88 -8.35 11.70
CA TYR A 285 -8.95 -9.36 11.18
C TYR A 285 -9.23 -10.75 11.74
N ASP A 286 -9.64 -10.84 13.00
CA ASP A 286 -9.92 -12.12 13.68
C ASP A 286 -11.02 -12.91 12.98
N LEU A 287 -12.02 -12.26 12.41
CA LEU A 287 -13.05 -12.92 11.59
C LEU A 287 -12.44 -13.51 10.31
N LEU A 288 -11.61 -12.74 9.61
CA LEU A 288 -10.90 -13.20 8.41
C LEU A 288 -9.95 -14.36 8.73
N ASP A 289 -9.35 -14.34 9.91
CA ASP A 289 -8.37 -15.32 10.36
C ASP A 289 -8.98 -16.65 10.78
N THR A 290 -10.11 -16.61 11.49
CA THR A 290 -10.76 -17.81 12.07
C THR A 290 -11.88 -18.35 11.21
N GLN A 291 -12.57 -17.49 10.46
CA GLN A 291 -13.72 -17.84 9.63
C GLN A 291 -13.64 -17.13 8.26
N PRO A 292 -12.59 -17.37 7.47
CA PRO A 292 -12.30 -16.59 6.27
C PRO A 292 -13.43 -16.59 5.23
N MET A 293 -14.13 -17.73 5.05
CA MET A 293 -15.22 -17.78 4.08
C MET A 293 -16.42 -16.94 4.55
N VAL A 294 -16.72 -16.90 5.85
CA VAL A 294 -17.77 -16.04 6.41
C VAL A 294 -17.40 -14.57 6.26
N ALA A 295 -16.13 -14.22 6.47
CA ALA A 295 -15.65 -12.85 6.26
C ALA A 295 -15.82 -12.41 4.80
N LEU A 296 -15.48 -13.29 3.84
CA LEU A 296 -15.57 -13.01 2.41
C LEU A 296 -17.05 -12.89 1.97
N GLU A 297 -17.92 -13.79 2.41
CA GLU A 297 -19.36 -13.72 2.14
C GLU A 297 -19.95 -12.41 2.67
N ARG A 298 -19.63 -12.04 3.90
CA ARG A 298 -20.04 -10.75 4.49
C ARG A 298 -19.58 -9.55 3.66
N ILE A 299 -18.37 -9.60 3.06
CA ILE A 299 -17.89 -8.51 2.19
C ILE A 299 -18.70 -8.47 0.90
N TYR A 300 -18.93 -9.61 0.25
CA TYR A 300 -19.67 -9.68 -1.01
C TYR A 300 -21.10 -9.21 -0.83
N ASP A 301 -21.80 -9.70 0.18
CA ASP A 301 -23.17 -9.32 0.50
C ASP A 301 -23.25 -7.83 0.89
N GLY A 302 -22.40 -7.42 1.81
CA GLY A 302 -22.41 -6.05 2.33
C GLY A 302 -22.08 -4.98 1.29
N LEU A 303 -21.29 -5.32 0.26
CA LEU A 303 -20.95 -4.42 -0.85
C LEU A 303 -21.81 -4.67 -2.10
N ALA A 304 -22.75 -5.59 -2.06
CA ALA A 304 -23.55 -6.03 -3.21
C ALA A 304 -22.65 -6.41 -4.40
N LEU A 305 -21.62 -7.25 -4.15
CA LEU A 305 -20.72 -7.76 -5.19
C LEU A 305 -21.25 -9.09 -5.74
N ASP A 306 -21.27 -9.22 -7.06
CA ASP A 306 -21.65 -10.44 -7.71
C ASP A 306 -20.53 -11.47 -7.74
N GLY A 307 -20.91 -12.77 -7.85
CA GLY A 307 -20.01 -13.85 -8.22
C GLY A 307 -19.29 -14.53 -7.06
N PHE A 308 -19.76 -14.40 -5.83
CA PHE A 308 -19.20 -15.11 -4.67
C PHE A 308 -19.13 -16.63 -4.89
N ASP A 309 -20.23 -17.27 -5.28
CA ASP A 309 -20.28 -18.71 -5.49
C ASP A 309 -19.28 -19.20 -6.54
N ARG A 310 -19.08 -18.40 -7.60
CA ARG A 310 -18.10 -18.70 -8.64
C ARG A 310 -16.66 -18.59 -8.12
N ALA A 311 -16.38 -17.65 -7.24
CA ALA A 311 -15.05 -17.39 -6.68
C ALA A 311 -14.73 -18.31 -5.48
N ALA A 312 -15.74 -18.77 -4.75
CA ALA A 312 -15.59 -19.52 -3.51
C ALA A 312 -14.67 -20.75 -3.62
N PRO A 313 -14.66 -21.56 -4.70
CA PRO A 313 -13.71 -22.66 -4.83
C PRO A 313 -12.25 -22.20 -4.84
N ALA A 314 -11.93 -21.09 -5.54
CA ALA A 314 -10.58 -20.52 -5.58
C ALA A 314 -10.17 -19.94 -4.23
N PHE A 315 -11.10 -19.31 -3.51
CA PHE A 315 -10.87 -18.83 -2.15
C PHE A 315 -10.49 -19.97 -1.20
N ARG A 316 -11.27 -21.06 -1.19
CA ARG A 316 -10.99 -22.24 -0.37
C ARG A 316 -9.64 -22.84 -0.68
N ALA A 317 -9.33 -23.08 -1.96
CA ALA A 317 -8.04 -23.64 -2.37
C ALA A 317 -6.83 -22.79 -1.90
N TYR A 318 -6.94 -21.47 -1.98
CA TYR A 318 -5.90 -20.57 -1.48
C TYR A 318 -5.77 -20.65 0.05
N LEU A 319 -6.90 -20.58 0.76
CA LEU A 319 -6.93 -20.60 2.22
C LEU A 319 -6.37 -21.92 2.78
N ASP A 320 -6.70 -23.05 2.17
CA ASP A 320 -6.13 -24.36 2.51
C ASP A 320 -4.61 -24.37 2.32
N GLY A 321 -4.13 -23.78 1.22
CA GLY A 321 -2.70 -23.68 0.90
C GLY A 321 -1.89 -22.83 1.86
N VAL A 322 -2.50 -21.85 2.53
CA VAL A 322 -1.82 -20.95 3.48
C VAL A 322 -2.14 -21.26 4.95
N SER A 323 -2.93 -22.26 5.23
CA SER A 323 -3.37 -22.64 6.60
C SER A 323 -2.21 -22.99 7.54
N SER A 324 -1.10 -23.53 7.00
CA SER A 324 0.11 -23.90 7.75
C SER A 324 1.09 -22.74 7.94
N PHE A 325 0.78 -21.52 7.42
CA PHE A 325 1.71 -20.40 7.51
C PHE A 325 1.83 -19.89 8.95
N ALA A 326 3.05 -19.99 9.51
CA ALA A 326 3.31 -19.55 10.88
C ALA A 326 3.18 -18.03 10.99
N LYS A 327 2.21 -17.57 11.76
CA LYS A 327 2.03 -16.15 12.07
C LYS A 327 3.09 -15.69 13.05
N ASN A 328 3.57 -14.47 12.87
CA ASN A 328 4.45 -13.85 13.85
C ASN A 328 3.68 -13.66 15.17
N ALA A 329 4.04 -14.42 16.20
CA ALA A 329 3.58 -14.18 17.55
C ALA A 329 4.48 -13.09 18.19
N PHE A 330 3.91 -11.95 18.50
CA PHE A 330 4.62 -10.89 19.20
C PHE A 330 4.34 -11.01 20.70
N ARG A 331 5.40 -11.03 21.50
CA ARG A 331 5.30 -10.87 22.96
C ARG A 331 5.46 -9.40 23.26
N GLY A 332 4.44 -8.81 23.85
CA GLY A 332 4.50 -7.41 24.30
C GLY A 332 5.31 -7.30 25.59
N ASP A 333 6.25 -6.35 25.66
CA ASP A 333 6.75 -5.88 26.93
C ASP A 333 5.71 -4.89 27.55
N GLN A 334 5.74 -4.73 28.87
CA GLN A 334 4.77 -3.87 29.56
C GLN A 334 4.85 -2.42 29.07
N VAL A 335 6.04 -1.93 28.71
CA VAL A 335 6.25 -0.57 28.19
C VAL A 335 5.50 -0.37 26.87
N ALA A 336 5.56 -1.34 25.96
CA ALA A 336 4.84 -1.28 24.70
C ALA A 336 3.32 -1.32 24.93
N ILE A 337 2.85 -2.15 25.85
CA ILE A 337 1.42 -2.22 26.23
C ILE A 337 0.94 -0.87 26.75
N ASP A 338 1.66 -0.28 27.71
CA ASP A 338 1.30 1.01 28.30
C ASP A 338 1.31 2.17 27.28
N LEU A 339 2.25 2.14 26.32
CA LEU A 339 2.30 3.13 25.24
C LEU A 339 1.08 3.01 24.32
N VAL A 340 0.74 1.81 23.89
CA VAL A 340 -0.40 1.56 23.01
C VAL A 340 -1.71 1.93 23.71
N ASP A 341 -1.91 1.50 24.94
CA ASP A 341 -3.10 1.81 25.73
C ASP A 341 -3.29 3.33 25.87
N ARG A 342 -2.24 4.04 26.25
CA ARG A 342 -2.26 5.51 26.40
C ARG A 342 -2.59 6.25 25.11
N HIS A 343 -2.05 5.80 23.98
CA HIS A 343 -2.14 6.55 22.72
C HIS A 343 -3.27 6.10 21.81
N TRP A 344 -3.71 4.83 21.93
CA TRP A 344 -4.69 4.21 21.04
C TRP A 344 -5.93 3.65 21.77
N GLY A 345 -6.11 4.00 23.05
CA GLY A 345 -7.24 3.60 23.90
C GLY A 345 -8.62 3.67 23.23
N PRO A 346 -8.98 4.78 22.53
CA PRO A 346 -10.28 4.88 21.87
C PRO A 346 -10.58 3.76 20.88
N TRP A 347 -9.60 3.27 20.14
CA TRP A 347 -9.80 2.18 19.17
C TRP A 347 -9.76 0.80 19.82
N ILE A 348 -9.01 0.65 20.93
CA ILE A 348 -9.03 -0.55 21.76
C ILE A 348 -10.44 -0.75 22.37
N GLU A 349 -11.00 0.30 22.94
CA GLU A 349 -12.35 0.30 23.51
C GLU A 349 -13.43 0.09 22.44
N LYS A 350 -13.37 0.85 21.33
CA LYS A 350 -14.34 0.77 20.23
C LYS A 350 -14.47 -0.65 19.66
N TRP A 351 -13.34 -1.32 19.47
CA TRP A 351 -13.31 -2.67 18.89
C TRP A 351 -13.17 -3.77 19.93
N GLN A 352 -13.19 -3.46 21.23
CA GLN A 352 -13.15 -4.38 22.36
C GLN A 352 -11.94 -5.32 22.35
N TYR A 353 -10.78 -4.80 21.91
CA TYR A 353 -9.55 -5.57 21.93
C TYR A 353 -8.96 -5.64 23.34
N GLN A 354 -8.29 -6.77 23.61
CA GLN A 354 -7.60 -7.00 24.87
C GLN A 354 -6.08 -6.93 24.68
N PRO A 355 -5.34 -6.44 25.68
CA PRO A 355 -3.89 -6.47 25.64
C PRO A 355 -3.40 -7.93 25.62
N PRO A 356 -2.26 -8.23 24.94
CA PRO A 356 -1.65 -9.53 25.03
C PRO A 356 -1.20 -9.80 26.47
N ARG A 357 -1.16 -11.07 26.87
CA ARG A 357 -0.59 -11.43 28.18
C ARG A 357 0.86 -10.97 28.24
N ALA A 358 1.20 -10.20 29.26
CA ALA A 358 2.59 -9.84 29.53
C ALA A 358 3.42 -11.10 29.76
N SER A 359 4.60 -11.16 29.16
CA SER A 359 5.55 -12.30 29.32
C SER A 359 6.38 -12.12 30.55
#